data_5dd7f39e89460735fd39f960ec41886c
#
_entry.id   5dd7f39e89460735fd39f960ec41886c
#
_cell.length_a   1.000
_cell.length_b   1.000
_cell.length_c   1.000
_cell.angle_alpha   90.00
_cell.angle_beta   90.00
_cell.angle_gamma   90.00
#
_symmetry.space_group_name_H-M   'P 1'
#
loop_
_entity.id
_entity.type
_entity.pdbx_description
1 polymer ?
#
loop_
_entity_poly.entity_id
_entity_poly.type
_entity_poly.pdbx_seq_one_letter_code
_entity_poly.pdbx_strand_id
1 'polypeptide(L)'
;MEQEPNDVMILSAISQGAKKFDKISKKTKLDPQEVQNLLERLESKGFITVVEKKGLFGLKKEITLTEKGIKELEEREFELQQNWNQMVEIWKSGDKQKLQQHMDENRSILPSMMFLGIMDMMMFSTMMGFMGLAMTSFIPDQYMDGGHDMGSQDMGHDGGHDMSSGNGFGDGGPGDMGGFDVNF
;
A
#
# COMPACT_ATOMS: atom_id res chain seq x y z
N MET A 1 11.20 -14.09 21.64
CA MET A 1 11.75 -12.80 21.18
C MET A 1 10.57 -11.99 20.67
N GLU A 2 10.29 -10.87 21.29
CA GLU A 2 9.26 -9.97 20.75
C GLU A 2 9.74 -9.44 19.41
N GLN A 3 9.09 -9.91 18.36
CA GLN A 3 9.30 -9.45 17.01
C GLN A 3 8.36 -8.26 16.86
N GLU A 4 8.92 -7.06 16.74
CA GLU A 4 8.07 -5.91 16.51
C GLU A 4 7.54 -5.91 15.07
N PRO A 5 6.24 -5.65 14.88
CA PRO A 5 5.60 -5.70 13.56
C PRO A 5 6.26 -4.78 12.52
N ASN A 6 6.86 -3.68 12.99
CA ASN A 6 7.48 -2.68 12.11
C ASN A 6 8.87 -3.08 11.59
N ASP A 7 9.51 -4.11 12.17
CA ASP A 7 10.80 -4.64 11.69
C ASP A 7 10.71 -5.07 10.21
N VAL A 8 9.65 -5.80 9.86
CA VAL A 8 9.43 -6.29 8.50
C VAL A 8 9.21 -5.16 7.50
N MET A 9 8.57 -4.06 7.93
CA MET A 9 8.38 -2.88 7.07
C MET A 9 9.72 -2.22 6.72
N ILE A 10 10.64 -2.13 7.69
CA ILE A 10 11.99 -1.59 7.45
C ILE A 10 12.77 -2.51 6.50
N LEU A 11 12.78 -3.83 6.76
CA LEU A 11 13.46 -4.80 5.90
C LEU A 11 12.91 -4.76 4.47
N SER A 12 11.59 -4.71 4.30
CA SER A 12 10.95 -4.61 2.99
C SER A 12 11.25 -3.29 2.30
N ALA A 13 11.27 -2.16 3.02
CA ALA A 13 11.64 -0.87 2.44
C ALA A 13 13.06 -0.87 1.89
N ILE A 14 14.02 -1.49 2.62
CA ILE A 14 15.41 -1.62 2.20
C ILE A 14 15.52 -2.55 0.99
N SER A 15 14.84 -3.69 0.99
CA SER A 15 14.76 -4.64 -0.14
C SER A 15 14.28 -3.94 -1.41
N GLN A 16 13.32 -3.05 -1.30
CA GLN A 16 12.76 -2.26 -2.40
C GLN A 16 13.59 -1.03 -2.76
N GLY A 17 14.82 -0.91 -2.25
CA GLY A 17 15.79 0.12 -2.64
C GLY A 17 15.81 1.39 -1.80
N ALA A 18 15.11 1.46 -0.69
CA ALA A 18 15.21 2.57 0.28
C ALA A 18 16.46 2.39 1.15
N LYS A 19 17.63 2.78 0.61
CA LYS A 19 18.96 2.55 1.24
C LYS A 19 19.44 3.69 2.14
N LYS A 20 18.63 4.71 2.38
CA LYS A 20 18.95 5.85 3.23
C LYS A 20 17.88 6.03 4.29
N PHE A 21 18.29 6.53 5.46
CA PHE A 21 17.38 6.81 6.57
C PHE A 21 16.12 7.56 6.13
N ASP A 22 16.29 8.72 5.48
CA ASP A 22 15.16 9.56 5.05
C ASP A 22 14.22 8.84 4.09
N LYS A 23 14.77 8.01 3.19
CA LYS A 23 13.95 7.23 2.25
C LYS A 23 13.18 6.11 2.95
N ILE A 24 13.80 5.48 3.95
CA ILE A 24 13.15 4.43 4.75
C ILE A 24 12.01 5.04 5.56
N SER A 25 12.28 6.11 6.31
CA SER A 25 11.28 6.80 7.13
C SER A 25 10.09 7.29 6.27
N LYS A 26 10.38 7.94 5.13
CA LYS A 26 9.34 8.40 4.21
C LYS A 26 8.51 7.25 3.64
N LYS A 27 9.15 6.12 3.30
CA LYS A 27 8.47 4.97 2.68
C LYS A 27 7.61 4.21 3.69
N THR A 28 8.13 3.97 4.89
CA THR A 28 7.43 3.25 5.95
C THR A 28 6.38 4.10 6.67
N LYS A 29 6.47 5.43 6.54
CA LYS A 29 5.64 6.41 7.27
C LYS A 29 5.71 6.25 8.81
N LEU A 30 6.75 5.59 9.31
CA LEU A 30 7.04 5.46 10.73
C LEU A 30 7.69 6.75 11.25
N ASP A 31 7.54 6.98 12.56
CA ASP A 31 8.22 8.08 13.22
C ASP A 31 9.75 7.96 13.06
N PRO A 32 10.48 9.05 12.77
CA PRO A 32 11.93 9.00 12.59
C PRO A 32 12.69 8.41 13.78
N GLN A 33 12.24 8.67 15.01
CA GLN A 33 12.87 8.09 16.19
C GLN A 33 12.65 6.58 16.27
N GLU A 34 11.47 6.12 15.91
CA GLU A 34 11.17 4.69 15.81
C GLU A 34 12.02 4.02 14.73
N VAL A 35 12.12 4.62 13.54
CA VAL A 35 12.98 4.12 12.46
C VAL A 35 14.44 3.99 12.93
N GLN A 36 14.95 4.98 13.65
CA GLN A 36 16.32 4.94 14.19
C GLN A 36 16.50 3.73 15.13
N ASN A 37 15.59 3.56 16.09
CA ASN A 37 15.65 2.46 17.05
C ASN A 37 15.55 1.09 16.37
N LEU A 38 14.67 0.98 15.35
CA LEU A 38 14.50 -0.23 14.55
C LEU A 38 15.76 -0.57 13.76
N LEU A 39 16.39 0.41 13.12
CA LEU A 39 17.63 0.21 12.35
C LEU A 39 18.77 -0.25 13.26
N GLU A 40 18.98 0.37 14.42
CA GLU A 40 20.01 -0.04 15.38
C GLU A 40 19.80 -1.49 15.86
N ARG A 41 18.54 -1.85 16.12
CA ARG A 41 18.19 -3.22 16.52
C ARG A 41 18.41 -4.23 15.39
N LEU A 42 18.00 -3.91 14.17
CA LEU A 42 18.18 -4.78 13.00
C LEU A 42 19.67 -4.96 12.66
N GLU A 43 20.48 -3.91 12.82
CA GLU A 43 21.93 -3.99 12.66
C GLU A 43 22.57 -4.86 13.76
N SER A 44 22.17 -4.70 15.03
CA SER A 44 22.67 -5.51 16.14
C SER A 44 22.32 -7.00 15.99
N LYS A 45 21.16 -7.31 15.37
CA LYS A 45 20.75 -8.67 15.03
C LYS A 45 21.47 -9.21 13.77
N GLY A 46 22.20 -8.37 13.05
CA GLY A 46 22.88 -8.71 11.81
C GLY A 46 21.97 -8.91 10.60
N PHE A 47 20.77 -8.32 10.61
CA PHE A 47 19.84 -8.37 9.48
C PHE A 47 20.14 -7.30 8.43
N ILE A 48 20.73 -6.19 8.85
CA ILE A 48 21.17 -5.10 7.98
C ILE A 48 22.63 -4.77 8.28
N THR A 49 23.27 -4.10 7.33
CA THR A 49 24.62 -3.53 7.49
C THR A 49 24.67 -2.14 6.85
N VAL A 50 25.49 -1.26 7.43
CA VAL A 50 25.74 0.07 6.88
C VAL A 50 27.05 0.02 6.09
N VAL A 51 26.97 0.26 4.79
CA VAL A 51 28.12 0.25 3.89
C VAL A 51 28.47 1.69 3.51
N GLU A 52 29.74 2.06 3.67
CA GLU A 52 30.25 3.34 3.19
C GLU A 52 30.71 3.18 1.73
N LYS A 53 30.06 3.91 0.82
CA LYS A 53 30.44 3.98 -0.59
C LYS A 53 31.06 5.33 -0.91
N LYS A 54 32.20 5.33 -1.62
CA LYS A 54 32.75 6.54 -2.21
C LYS A 54 31.87 6.99 -3.37
N GLY A 55 31.26 8.17 -3.23
CA GLY A 55 30.53 8.83 -4.32
C GLY A 55 31.36 10.01 -4.88
N LEU A 56 30.92 10.59 -5.97
CA LEU A 56 31.54 11.78 -6.62
C LEU A 56 31.69 12.98 -5.67
N PHE A 57 30.88 13.07 -4.62
CA PHE A 57 30.86 14.20 -3.66
C PHE A 57 31.17 13.77 -2.22
N GLY A 58 31.87 12.63 -2.01
CA GLY A 58 32.26 12.17 -0.68
C GLY A 58 31.72 10.78 -0.32
N LEU A 59 31.90 10.39 0.96
CA LEU A 59 31.43 9.11 1.49
C LEU A 59 29.90 9.15 1.67
N LYS A 60 29.22 8.17 1.09
CA LYS A 60 27.78 7.96 1.29
C LYS A 60 27.56 6.69 2.09
N LYS A 61 26.77 6.79 3.15
CA LYS A 61 26.31 5.62 3.92
C LYS A 61 25.08 5.05 3.25
N GLU A 62 25.11 3.76 2.94
CA GLU A 62 23.97 3.01 2.43
C GLU A 62 23.66 1.85 3.37
N ILE A 63 22.36 1.70 3.69
CA ILE A 63 21.84 0.60 4.49
C ILE A 63 21.44 -0.52 3.52
N THR A 64 21.92 -1.74 3.76
CA THR A 64 21.65 -2.90 2.92
C THR A 64 21.25 -4.10 3.76
N LEU A 65 20.45 -5.00 3.19
CA LEU A 65 20.14 -6.28 3.81
C LEU A 65 21.37 -7.20 3.75
N THR A 66 21.56 -7.99 4.80
CA THR A 66 22.45 -9.16 4.78
C THR A 66 21.69 -10.38 4.26
N GLU A 67 22.38 -11.49 3.99
CA GLU A 67 21.72 -12.76 3.65
C GLU A 67 20.76 -13.21 4.76
N LYS A 68 21.14 -12.99 6.02
CA LYS A 68 20.30 -13.26 7.17
C LYS A 68 19.03 -12.35 7.17
N GLY A 69 19.20 -11.08 6.81
CA GLY A 69 18.08 -10.13 6.72
C GLY A 69 17.12 -10.45 5.59
N ILE A 70 17.62 -10.93 4.46
CA ILE A 70 16.78 -11.38 3.33
C ILE A 70 15.93 -12.58 3.78
N LYS A 71 16.56 -13.57 4.40
CA LYS A 71 15.87 -14.76 4.88
C LYS A 71 14.82 -14.44 5.95
N GLU A 72 15.14 -13.55 6.88
CA GLU A 72 14.19 -13.08 7.89
C GLU A 72 12.98 -12.40 7.22
N LEU A 73 13.20 -11.55 6.21
CA LEU A 73 12.13 -10.91 5.47
C LEU A 73 11.21 -11.94 4.80
N GLU A 74 11.77 -12.93 4.11
CA GLU A 74 11.01 -13.99 3.45
C GLU A 74 10.18 -14.82 4.44
N GLU A 75 10.76 -15.18 5.60
CA GLU A 75 10.05 -15.92 6.65
C GLU A 75 8.89 -15.09 7.22
N ARG A 76 9.10 -13.79 7.43
CA ARG A 76 8.06 -12.89 7.95
C ARG A 76 6.95 -12.64 6.94
N GLU A 77 7.29 -12.45 5.67
CA GLU A 77 6.29 -12.32 4.60
C GLU A 77 5.42 -13.57 4.50
N PHE A 78 6.01 -14.74 4.62
CA PHE A 78 5.28 -16.01 4.62
C PHE A 78 4.34 -16.12 5.84
N GLU A 79 4.78 -15.78 7.04
CA GLU A 79 3.94 -15.79 8.25
C GLU A 79 2.75 -14.82 8.12
N LEU A 80 3.00 -13.61 7.61
CA LEU A 80 1.95 -12.61 7.39
C LEU A 80 0.94 -13.07 6.32
N GLN A 81 1.42 -13.70 5.25
CA GLN A 81 0.56 -14.29 4.22
C GLN A 81 -0.33 -15.41 4.78
N GLN A 82 0.22 -16.26 5.64
CA GLN A 82 -0.55 -17.30 6.32
C GLN A 82 -1.65 -16.71 7.21
N ASN A 83 -1.30 -15.66 7.95
CA ASN A 83 -2.24 -14.99 8.83
C ASN A 83 -3.39 -14.34 8.03
N TRP A 84 -3.06 -13.69 6.90
CA TRP A 84 -4.06 -13.16 5.98
C TRP A 84 -4.99 -14.25 5.43
N ASN A 85 -4.43 -15.35 4.95
CA ASN A 85 -5.21 -16.48 4.45
C ASN A 85 -6.17 -17.03 5.52
N GLN A 86 -5.71 -17.11 6.76
CA GLN A 86 -6.55 -17.54 7.89
C GLN A 86 -7.72 -16.58 8.16
N MET A 87 -7.50 -15.27 8.08
CA MET A 87 -8.58 -14.27 8.17
C MET A 87 -9.61 -14.46 7.07
N VAL A 88 -9.17 -14.69 5.84
CA VAL A 88 -10.04 -14.95 4.68
C VAL A 88 -10.88 -16.22 4.89
N GLU A 89 -10.29 -17.29 5.40
CA GLU A 89 -10.99 -18.54 5.71
C GLU A 89 -12.06 -18.36 6.79
N ILE A 90 -11.73 -17.63 7.87
CA ILE A 90 -12.69 -17.31 8.94
C ILE A 90 -13.84 -16.47 8.39
N TRP A 91 -13.53 -15.45 7.55
CA TRP A 91 -14.55 -14.63 6.92
C TRP A 91 -15.48 -15.46 6.03
N LYS A 92 -14.95 -16.34 5.19
CA LYS A 92 -15.74 -17.25 4.34
C LYS A 92 -16.64 -18.18 5.13
N SER A 93 -16.24 -18.55 6.33
CA SER A 93 -17.06 -19.37 7.23
C SER A 93 -18.28 -18.62 7.79
N GLY A 94 -18.32 -17.28 7.68
CA GLY A 94 -19.38 -16.44 8.20
C GLY A 94 -19.35 -16.22 9.71
N ASP A 95 -18.31 -16.68 10.40
CA ASP A 95 -18.15 -16.53 11.85
C ASP A 95 -17.60 -15.14 12.20
N LYS A 96 -18.54 -14.22 12.43
CA LYS A 96 -18.24 -12.82 12.74
C LYS A 96 -17.43 -12.66 14.03
N GLN A 97 -17.75 -13.41 15.07
CA GLN A 97 -17.10 -13.29 16.37
C GLN A 97 -15.65 -13.78 16.29
N LYS A 98 -15.44 -14.92 15.63
CA LYS A 98 -14.11 -15.48 15.43
C LYS A 98 -13.24 -14.57 14.55
N LEU A 99 -13.83 -13.95 13.51
CA LEU A 99 -13.13 -13.00 12.67
C LEU A 99 -12.68 -11.76 13.46
N GLN A 100 -13.58 -11.19 14.26
CA GLN A 100 -13.25 -10.04 15.09
C GLN A 100 -12.16 -10.38 16.12
N GLN A 101 -12.29 -11.48 16.81
CA GLN A 101 -11.28 -11.95 17.78
C GLN A 101 -9.91 -12.11 17.10
N HIS A 102 -9.86 -12.79 15.94
CA HIS A 102 -8.62 -13.02 15.21
C HIS A 102 -7.96 -11.69 14.75
N MET A 103 -8.77 -10.73 14.31
CA MET A 103 -8.28 -9.40 13.93
C MET A 103 -7.77 -8.61 15.14
N ASP A 104 -8.45 -8.67 16.28
CA ASP A 104 -8.00 -7.99 17.49
C ASP A 104 -6.67 -8.58 18.02
N GLU A 105 -6.52 -9.89 17.99
CA GLU A 105 -5.29 -10.59 18.36
C GLU A 105 -4.10 -10.24 17.44
N ASN A 106 -4.38 -9.99 16.17
CA ASN A 106 -3.38 -9.70 15.13
C ASN A 106 -3.31 -8.23 14.74
N ARG A 107 -3.95 -7.34 15.50
CA ARG A 107 -4.08 -5.92 15.18
C ARG A 107 -2.74 -5.23 14.88
N SER A 108 -1.68 -5.58 15.60
CA SER A 108 -0.36 -4.98 15.47
C SER A 108 0.33 -5.27 14.13
N ILE A 109 -0.01 -6.38 13.46
CA ILE A 109 0.60 -6.79 12.19
C ILE A 109 -0.20 -6.35 10.95
N LEU A 110 -1.43 -5.87 11.11
CA LEU A 110 -2.27 -5.42 9.98
C LEU A 110 -1.63 -4.29 9.16
N PRO A 111 -1.02 -3.24 9.78
CA PRO A 111 -0.31 -2.22 9.01
C PRO A 111 0.85 -2.78 8.19
N SER A 112 1.57 -3.76 8.72
CA SER A 112 2.67 -4.42 7.99
C SER A 112 2.16 -5.25 6.82
N MET A 113 1.05 -5.98 6.96
CA MET A 113 0.42 -6.71 5.85
C MET A 113 -0.03 -5.78 4.73
N MET A 114 -0.57 -4.62 5.09
CA MET A 114 -0.97 -3.59 4.13
C MET A 114 0.24 -3.00 3.42
N PHE A 115 1.29 -2.63 4.17
CA PHE A 115 2.53 -2.07 3.63
C PHE A 115 3.22 -3.01 2.63
N LEU A 116 3.24 -4.31 2.92
CA LEU A 116 3.81 -5.35 2.08
C LEU A 116 2.93 -5.74 0.88
N GLY A 117 1.71 -5.22 0.79
CA GLY A 117 0.76 -5.58 -0.26
C GLY A 117 0.21 -7.01 -0.15
N ILE A 118 0.31 -7.61 1.03
CA ILE A 118 -0.23 -8.96 1.32
C ILE A 118 -1.75 -8.90 1.47
N MET A 119 -2.24 -7.82 2.07
CA MET A 119 -3.66 -7.59 2.32
C MET A 119 -4.37 -7.06 1.09
N ASP A 120 -5.41 -7.74 0.63
CA ASP A 120 -6.34 -7.21 -0.36
C ASP A 120 -7.28 -6.18 0.29
N MET A 121 -7.16 -4.92 -0.11
CA MET A 121 -7.91 -3.81 0.49
C MET A 121 -9.41 -3.88 0.24
N MET A 122 -9.85 -4.41 -0.91
CA MET A 122 -11.27 -4.57 -1.19
C MET A 122 -11.88 -5.66 -0.31
N MET A 123 -11.16 -6.78 -0.19
CA MET A 123 -11.57 -7.88 0.67
C MET A 123 -11.57 -7.46 2.14
N PHE A 124 -10.53 -6.74 2.57
CA PHE A 124 -10.47 -6.20 3.93
C PHE A 124 -11.62 -5.23 4.22
N SER A 125 -11.93 -4.32 3.30
CA SER A 125 -13.08 -3.41 3.41
C SER A 125 -14.41 -4.18 3.53
N THR A 126 -14.56 -5.26 2.77
CA THR A 126 -15.75 -6.12 2.83
C THR A 126 -15.86 -6.83 4.18
N MET A 127 -14.74 -7.32 4.73
CA MET A 127 -14.69 -7.91 6.07
C MET A 127 -15.08 -6.89 7.15
N MET A 128 -14.58 -5.64 7.05
CA MET A 128 -14.94 -4.56 7.95
C MET A 128 -16.45 -4.26 7.89
N GLY A 129 -17.01 -4.13 6.69
CA GLY A 129 -18.45 -3.95 6.48
C GLY A 129 -19.28 -5.09 7.07
N PHE A 130 -18.84 -6.33 6.90
CA PHE A 130 -19.47 -7.52 7.49
C PHE A 130 -19.48 -7.46 9.02
N MET A 131 -18.40 -6.97 9.64
CA MET A 131 -18.32 -6.78 11.08
C MET A 131 -19.07 -5.54 11.57
N GLY A 132 -19.39 -4.59 10.69
CA GLY A 132 -19.95 -3.29 11.06
C GLY A 132 -18.93 -2.34 11.67
N LEU A 133 -17.66 -2.47 11.29
CA LEU A 133 -16.53 -1.69 11.78
C LEU A 133 -15.94 -0.81 10.68
N ALA A 134 -15.35 0.33 11.06
CA ALA A 134 -14.60 1.15 10.14
C ALA A 134 -13.16 0.61 9.98
N MET A 135 -12.58 0.77 8.80
CA MET A 135 -11.17 0.36 8.52
C MET A 135 -10.19 1.05 9.47
N THR A 136 -10.44 2.31 9.81
CA THR A 136 -9.64 3.12 10.76
C THR A 136 -9.57 2.52 12.17
N SER A 137 -10.47 1.58 12.49
CA SER A 137 -10.40 0.85 13.77
C SER A 137 -9.17 -0.04 13.90
N PHE A 138 -8.59 -0.47 12.77
CA PHE A 138 -7.47 -1.41 12.73
C PHE A 138 -6.23 -0.87 12.02
N ILE A 139 -6.42 0.02 11.05
CA ILE A 139 -5.32 0.59 10.25
C ILE A 139 -5.27 2.09 10.49
N PRO A 140 -4.13 2.63 10.95
CA PRO A 140 -3.95 4.07 11.08
C PRO A 140 -4.11 4.80 9.74
N ASP A 141 -4.69 5.99 9.75
CA ASP A 141 -4.99 6.82 8.57
C ASP A 141 -3.76 7.08 7.69
N GLN A 142 -2.59 7.19 8.31
CA GLN A 142 -1.32 7.40 7.59
C GLN A 142 -0.99 6.31 6.56
N TYR A 143 -1.53 5.10 6.73
CA TYR A 143 -1.35 3.99 5.79
C TYR A 143 -2.47 3.92 4.75
N MET A 144 -3.61 4.57 4.97
CA MET A 144 -4.73 4.59 4.02
C MET A 144 -4.51 5.58 2.87
N ASP A 145 -3.77 6.66 3.10
CA ASP A 145 -3.53 7.72 2.11
C ASP A 145 -2.58 7.31 0.95
N GLY A 146 -1.98 6.13 1.01
CA GLY A 146 -1.07 5.60 -0.02
C GLY A 146 -1.73 4.72 -1.10
N GLY A 147 -3.03 4.43 -0.99
CA GLY A 147 -3.75 3.51 -1.88
C GLY A 147 -4.28 4.10 -3.18
N HIS A 148 -4.11 5.39 -3.44
CA HIS A 148 -4.67 6.07 -4.61
C HIS A 148 -3.74 6.23 -5.82
N ASP A 149 -2.55 5.64 -5.81
CA ASP A 149 -1.64 5.69 -6.97
C ASP A 149 -1.67 4.41 -7.83
N MET A 150 -2.74 3.62 -7.69
CA MET A 150 -3.09 2.57 -8.65
C MET A 150 -4.13 3.12 -9.62
N GLY A 151 -3.62 3.73 -10.73
CA GLY A 151 -4.33 3.88 -11.99
C GLY A 151 -5.80 4.26 -11.90
N SER A 152 -6.12 5.54 -11.84
CA SER A 152 -7.41 6.04 -12.25
C SER A 152 -7.63 5.65 -13.72
N GLN A 153 -8.23 4.50 -13.96
CA GLN A 153 -8.91 4.27 -15.21
C GLN A 153 -10.14 5.17 -15.17
N ASP A 154 -10.01 6.26 -15.88
CA ASP A 154 -11.08 7.17 -16.28
C ASP A 154 -12.16 6.35 -16.99
N MET A 155 -13.12 5.83 -16.23
CA MET A 155 -14.39 5.37 -16.77
C MET A 155 -15.29 6.60 -16.81
N GLY A 156 -15.20 7.29 -17.96
CA GLY A 156 -16.15 8.27 -18.35
C GLY A 156 -17.56 7.70 -18.26
N HIS A 157 -18.26 8.03 -17.19
CA HIS A 157 -19.68 7.81 -17.05
C HIS A 157 -20.41 9.02 -17.64
N ASP A 158 -20.54 9.01 -18.98
CA ASP A 158 -21.50 9.84 -19.71
C ASP A 158 -22.87 9.16 -19.61
N GLY A 159 -23.73 9.68 -18.76
CA GLY A 159 -25.06 9.18 -18.49
C GLY A 159 -25.97 10.30 -17.96
N GLY A 160 -25.99 11.41 -18.64
CA GLY A 160 -26.98 12.46 -18.43
C GLY A 160 -28.32 12.08 -19.05
N HIS A 161 -29.26 11.64 -18.25
CA HIS A 161 -30.69 11.66 -18.61
C HIS A 161 -31.32 12.94 -18.07
N ASP A 162 -31.38 13.95 -18.93
CA ASP A 162 -32.35 15.03 -18.75
C ASP A 162 -33.48 14.85 -19.76
N MET A 163 -34.63 14.40 -19.24
CA MET A 163 -35.89 14.57 -19.88
C MET A 163 -36.44 15.95 -19.50
N SER A 164 -36.37 16.91 -20.40
CA SER A 164 -37.28 18.06 -20.36
C SER A 164 -37.72 18.40 -21.78
N SER A 165 -39.01 18.31 -21.94
CA SER A 165 -39.87 18.67 -23.03
C SER A 165 -39.72 20.16 -23.38
N GLY A 166 -39.62 20.50 -24.66
CA GLY A 166 -39.65 21.90 -25.10
C GLY A 166 -39.63 22.06 -26.61
N ASN A 167 -40.80 22.20 -27.17
CA ASN A 167 -41.11 22.58 -28.56
C ASN A 167 -40.34 23.83 -29.04
N GLY A 168 -39.84 23.84 -30.32
CA GLY A 168 -39.36 25.05 -30.99
C GLY A 168 -38.93 24.83 -32.42
N PHE A 169 -39.79 25.17 -33.35
CA PHE A 169 -39.62 25.27 -34.79
C PHE A 169 -38.53 26.28 -35.22
N GLY A 170 -37.92 26.05 -36.42
CA GLY A 170 -37.17 27.05 -37.18
C GLY A 170 -35.98 26.41 -37.92
N ASP A 171 -36.15 25.97 -39.11
CA ASP A 171 -35.98 26.55 -40.46
C ASP A 171 -34.57 27.10 -40.74
N GLY A 172 -33.96 26.61 -41.82
CA GLY A 172 -33.06 27.41 -42.63
C GLY A 172 -31.64 26.92 -42.87
N GLY A 173 -31.41 26.22 -43.97
CA GLY A 173 -30.44 26.63 -44.97
C GLY A 173 -29.09 25.90 -45.05
N PRO A 174 -28.71 25.52 -46.28
CA PRO A 174 -27.47 24.77 -46.54
C PRO A 174 -26.34 25.66 -47.03
N GLY A 175 -25.13 25.17 -46.91
CA GLY A 175 -23.89 25.71 -47.53
C GLY A 175 -22.72 25.48 -46.59
N ASP A 176 -21.60 25.08 -46.96
CA ASP A 176 -20.90 25.05 -48.24
C ASP A 176 -19.66 24.15 -48.09
N MET A 177 -19.23 23.64 -49.18
CA MET A 177 -18.05 22.81 -49.43
C MET A 177 -16.71 23.51 -49.15
N GLY A 178 -15.72 22.67 -48.95
CA GLY A 178 -14.32 23.00 -49.26
C GLY A 178 -13.44 22.77 -48.05
N GLY A 179 -12.39 22.08 -48.16
CA GLY A 179 -11.43 21.79 -49.13
C GLY A 179 -10.33 20.89 -48.53
N PHE A 180 -9.85 20.07 -49.37
CA PHE A 180 -8.68 19.21 -49.18
C PHE A 180 -7.44 20.05 -48.91
N ASP A 181 -6.52 19.54 -48.07
CA ASP A 181 -5.10 19.57 -48.47
C ASP A 181 -4.29 18.50 -47.74
N VAL A 182 -3.74 17.65 -48.54
CA VAL A 182 -2.67 16.71 -48.24
C VAL A 182 -1.36 17.46 -48.36
N ASN A 183 -0.41 17.27 -47.43
CA ASN A 183 1.00 17.15 -47.82
C ASN A 183 1.91 16.74 -46.63
N PHE A 184 2.62 15.66 -46.94
CA PHE A 184 3.91 15.15 -46.51
C PHE A 184 4.16 14.90 -45.03
#